data_bf9b44d3dec191cac051bd2675ad2ee2
#
_entry.id   bf9b44d3dec191cac051bd2675ad2ee2
#
_cell.length_a   1.000
_cell.length_b   1.000
_cell.length_c   1.000
_cell.angle_alpha   90.00
_cell.angle_beta   90.00
_cell.angle_gamma   90.00
#
_symmetry.space_group_name_H-M   'P 1'
#
loop_
_entity.id
_entity.type
_entity.pdbx_description
1 polymer ?
#
loop_
_entity_poly.entity_id
_entity_poly.type
_entity_poly.pdbx_seq_one_letter_code
_entity_poly.pdbx_strand_id
1 'polypeptide(L)'
;MSTTTLLTDAQIQSYLVNGYLTIHTAHDPSFHQRIHRQIEHIYATAGNPGNDILPRVPDLRQILQDPAVDGALQSLLGPDYLVHPHRHCHHNTQGSGGQNMHQDSYEDDQNVRHHRTRWTMAFYYPQDVALDMGPTAILPASQYYHSAEQAHQREELPLCGRAGTVTIVHYDL
;
A
#
# COMPACT_ATOMS: atom_id res chain seq x y z
N MET A 1 -10.88 -21.22 -10.87
CA MET A 1 -10.95 -20.15 -9.86
C MET A 1 -9.80 -20.40 -8.91
N SER A 2 -8.87 -19.47 -8.80
CA SER A 2 -7.78 -19.58 -7.81
C SER A 2 -8.38 -19.41 -6.42
N THR A 3 -8.00 -20.28 -5.49
CA THR A 3 -8.52 -20.23 -4.11
C THR A 3 -7.85 -19.07 -3.38
N THR A 4 -8.63 -18.15 -2.84
CA THR A 4 -8.15 -17.06 -1.97
C THR A 4 -7.33 -17.63 -0.82
N THR A 5 -6.15 -17.07 -0.58
CA THR A 5 -5.24 -17.51 0.48
C THR A 5 -5.33 -16.56 1.68
N LEU A 6 -6.09 -16.96 2.69
CA LEU A 6 -6.22 -16.16 3.92
C LEU A 6 -4.90 -16.08 4.69
N LEU A 7 -4.72 -15.01 5.46
CA LEU A 7 -3.60 -14.85 6.36
C LEU A 7 -3.63 -15.90 7.49
N THR A 8 -2.45 -16.36 7.88
CA THR A 8 -2.26 -17.13 9.10
C THR A 8 -2.42 -16.24 10.34
N ASP A 9 -2.68 -16.85 11.50
CA ASP A 9 -2.76 -16.12 12.78
C ASP A 9 -1.48 -15.32 13.06
N ALA A 10 -0.30 -15.88 12.74
CA ALA A 10 0.97 -15.20 12.91
C ALA A 10 1.10 -13.95 12.03
N GLN A 11 0.61 -13.99 10.78
CA GLN A 11 0.60 -12.84 9.89
C GLN A 11 -0.38 -11.77 10.36
N ILE A 12 -1.57 -12.16 10.79
CA ILE A 12 -2.56 -11.24 11.39
C ILE A 12 -1.95 -10.57 12.63
N GLN A 13 -1.36 -11.35 13.54
CA GLN A 13 -0.71 -10.82 14.73
C GLN A 13 0.41 -9.83 14.38
N SER A 14 1.26 -10.18 13.40
CA SER A 14 2.33 -9.29 12.93
C SER A 14 1.77 -7.97 12.39
N TYR A 15 0.72 -8.04 11.57
CA TYR A 15 0.07 -6.84 11.04
C TYR A 15 -0.55 -5.97 12.15
N LEU A 16 -1.26 -6.56 13.11
CA LEU A 16 -1.87 -5.83 14.22
C LEU A 16 -0.83 -5.12 15.09
N VAL A 17 0.34 -5.74 15.30
CA VAL A 17 1.41 -5.17 16.11
C VAL A 17 2.21 -4.11 15.34
N ASN A 18 2.61 -4.41 14.11
CA ASN A 18 3.53 -3.58 13.34
C ASN A 18 2.82 -2.58 12.42
N GLY A 19 1.53 -2.79 12.12
CA GLY A 19 0.75 -1.94 11.23
C GLY A 19 0.95 -2.20 9.75
N TYR A 20 1.74 -3.19 9.35
CA TYR A 20 1.98 -3.51 7.94
C TYR A 20 2.24 -4.99 7.69
N LEU A 21 2.06 -5.39 6.42
CA LEU A 21 2.34 -6.72 5.91
C LEU A 21 2.79 -6.62 4.45
N THR A 22 3.88 -7.30 4.09
CA THR A 22 4.38 -7.34 2.70
C THR A 22 4.06 -8.68 2.07
N ILE A 23 3.51 -8.64 0.85
CA ILE A 23 3.08 -9.78 0.04
C ILE A 23 3.75 -9.67 -1.33
N HIS A 24 4.01 -10.81 -1.97
CA HIS A 24 4.37 -10.88 -3.38
C HIS A 24 3.23 -11.51 -4.16
N THR A 25 2.83 -10.85 -5.25
CA THR A 25 1.84 -11.40 -6.19
C THR A 25 2.43 -12.56 -7.00
N ALA A 26 1.56 -13.45 -7.47
CA ALA A 26 1.95 -14.60 -8.27
C ALA A 26 2.14 -14.27 -9.77
N HIS A 27 1.93 -13.02 -10.19
CA HIS A 27 2.08 -12.59 -11.57
C HIS A 27 3.54 -12.64 -12.03
N ASP A 28 3.74 -12.94 -13.31
CA ASP A 28 5.08 -12.96 -13.90
C ASP A 28 5.66 -11.54 -14.11
N PRO A 29 6.98 -11.40 -14.27
CA PRO A 29 7.62 -10.11 -14.42
C PRO A 29 7.10 -9.29 -15.61
N SER A 30 6.66 -9.92 -16.69
CA SER A 30 6.15 -9.22 -17.89
C SER A 30 4.84 -8.51 -17.61
N PHE A 31 4.01 -9.05 -16.71
CA PHE A 31 2.79 -8.40 -16.25
C PHE A 31 3.09 -7.07 -15.54
N HIS A 32 4.03 -7.06 -14.60
CA HIS A 32 4.43 -5.86 -13.88
C HIS A 32 5.09 -4.83 -14.81
N GLN A 33 5.95 -5.26 -15.72
CA GLN A 33 6.54 -4.38 -16.75
C GLN A 33 5.48 -3.72 -17.63
N ARG A 34 4.42 -4.45 -17.98
CA ARG A 34 3.32 -3.89 -18.78
C ARG A 34 2.61 -2.77 -18.03
N ILE A 35 2.28 -3.00 -16.77
CA ILE A 35 1.67 -1.98 -15.89
C ILE A 35 2.60 -0.76 -15.78
N HIS A 36 3.88 -0.99 -15.49
CA HIS A 36 4.86 0.09 -15.37
C HIS A 36 4.91 0.95 -16.64
N ARG A 37 5.04 0.33 -17.82
CA ARG A 37 5.04 1.07 -19.10
C ARG A 37 3.76 1.87 -19.34
N GLN A 38 2.59 1.35 -18.95
CA GLN A 38 1.33 2.08 -19.09
C GLN A 38 1.32 3.31 -18.17
N ILE A 39 1.79 3.19 -16.93
CA ILE A 39 1.89 4.30 -15.98
C ILE A 39 2.86 5.36 -16.52
N GLU A 40 4.06 4.99 -16.95
CA GLU A 40 5.04 5.91 -17.53
C GLU A 40 4.46 6.65 -18.75
N HIS A 41 3.76 5.93 -19.63
CA HIS A 41 3.11 6.55 -20.78
C HIS A 41 2.06 7.58 -20.37
N ILE A 42 1.26 7.29 -19.34
CA ILE A 42 0.25 8.22 -18.83
C ILE A 42 0.91 9.48 -18.28
N TYR A 43 1.97 9.34 -17.47
CA TYR A 43 2.70 10.50 -16.95
C TYR A 43 3.33 11.35 -18.06
N ALA A 44 3.91 10.71 -19.06
CA ALA A 44 4.55 11.42 -20.19
C ALA A 44 3.55 12.16 -21.08
N THR A 45 2.29 11.68 -21.19
CA THR A 45 1.30 12.23 -22.15
C THR A 45 0.19 13.05 -21.52
N ALA A 46 -0.12 12.80 -20.26
CA ALA A 46 -1.29 13.40 -19.59
C ALA A 46 -1.01 13.85 -18.14
N GLY A 47 0.20 13.64 -17.63
CA GLY A 47 0.56 13.96 -16.24
C GLY A 47 -0.05 12.99 -15.23
N ASN A 48 -0.11 13.43 -13.97
CA ASN A 48 -0.61 12.60 -12.87
C ASN A 48 -2.09 12.19 -13.08
N PRO A 49 -2.39 10.88 -13.14
CA PRO A 49 -3.76 10.40 -13.34
C PRO A 49 -4.66 10.57 -12.11
N GLY A 50 -4.09 10.79 -10.92
CA GLY A 50 -4.85 10.87 -9.66
C GLY A 50 -5.73 9.65 -9.44
N ASN A 51 -6.99 9.86 -9.05
CA ASN A 51 -7.97 8.80 -8.80
C ASN A 51 -8.30 7.95 -10.03
N ASP A 52 -8.00 8.44 -11.23
CA ASP A 52 -8.31 7.75 -12.49
C ASP A 52 -7.26 6.71 -12.88
N ILE A 53 -6.25 6.45 -12.05
CA ILE A 53 -5.22 5.44 -12.33
C ILE A 53 -5.83 4.06 -12.61
N LEU A 54 -6.81 3.63 -11.82
CA LEU A 54 -7.40 2.30 -11.96
C LEU A 54 -8.27 2.13 -13.23
N PRO A 55 -9.09 3.11 -13.66
CA PRO A 55 -9.72 3.08 -14.98
C PRO A 55 -8.72 3.13 -16.13
N ARG A 56 -7.63 3.89 -16.00
CA ARG A 56 -6.63 4.08 -17.07
C ARG A 56 -5.65 2.91 -17.21
N VAL A 57 -5.42 2.16 -16.11
CA VAL A 57 -4.58 0.96 -16.06
C VAL A 57 -5.40 -0.18 -15.47
N PRO A 58 -6.33 -0.78 -16.24
CA PRO A 58 -7.27 -1.79 -15.74
C PRO A 58 -6.60 -3.05 -15.15
N ASP A 59 -5.39 -3.37 -15.62
CA ASP A 59 -4.60 -4.50 -15.12
C ASP A 59 -4.30 -4.39 -13.61
N LEU A 60 -4.31 -3.18 -13.02
CA LEU A 60 -4.17 -2.98 -11.58
C LEU A 60 -5.26 -3.69 -10.76
N ARG A 61 -6.43 -3.96 -11.36
CA ARG A 61 -7.48 -4.75 -10.68
C ARG A 61 -7.03 -6.19 -10.43
N GLN A 62 -6.19 -6.75 -11.30
CA GLN A 62 -5.68 -8.11 -11.14
C GLN A 62 -4.72 -8.22 -9.95
N ILE A 63 -4.07 -7.11 -9.55
CA ILE A 63 -3.26 -7.08 -8.33
C ILE A 63 -4.16 -7.25 -7.09
N LEU A 64 -5.30 -6.55 -7.04
CA LEU A 64 -6.27 -6.69 -5.95
C LEU A 64 -6.97 -8.06 -5.94
N GLN A 65 -7.04 -8.71 -7.10
CA GLN A 65 -7.63 -10.05 -7.31
C GLN A 65 -6.60 -11.17 -7.18
N ASP A 66 -5.31 -10.85 -6.97
CA ASP A 66 -4.30 -11.87 -6.68
C ASP A 66 -4.70 -12.62 -5.40
N PRO A 67 -4.69 -13.97 -5.39
CA PRO A 67 -5.19 -14.77 -4.26
C PRO A 67 -4.56 -14.44 -2.91
N ALA A 68 -3.29 -14.05 -2.87
CA ALA A 68 -2.61 -13.68 -1.63
C ALA A 68 -2.99 -12.27 -1.19
N VAL A 69 -3.12 -11.32 -2.12
CA VAL A 69 -3.53 -9.93 -1.82
C VAL A 69 -4.99 -9.90 -1.39
N ASP A 70 -5.89 -10.49 -2.18
CA ASP A 70 -7.32 -10.58 -1.86
C ASP A 70 -7.54 -11.30 -0.52
N GLY A 71 -6.85 -12.42 -0.29
CA GLY A 71 -6.92 -13.15 0.98
C GLY A 71 -6.45 -12.36 2.19
N ALA A 72 -5.41 -11.55 2.04
CA ALA A 72 -4.96 -10.66 3.09
C ALA A 72 -5.99 -9.56 3.38
N LEU A 73 -6.54 -8.92 2.35
CA LEU A 73 -7.58 -7.90 2.50
C LEU A 73 -8.85 -8.47 3.14
N GLN A 74 -9.28 -9.65 2.71
CA GLN A 74 -10.42 -10.36 3.35
C GLN A 74 -10.14 -10.69 4.82
N SER A 75 -8.93 -11.12 5.15
CA SER A 75 -8.56 -11.45 6.53
C SER A 75 -8.57 -10.24 7.46
N LEU A 76 -8.21 -9.06 6.95
CA LEU A 76 -8.09 -7.83 7.73
C LEU A 76 -9.40 -7.02 7.78
N LEU A 77 -10.14 -6.97 6.68
CA LEU A 77 -11.30 -6.10 6.50
C LEU A 77 -12.64 -6.85 6.43
N GLY A 78 -12.60 -8.14 6.13
CA GLY A 78 -13.77 -8.97 5.87
C GLY A 78 -14.02 -9.19 4.37
N PRO A 79 -14.87 -10.19 4.02
CA PRO A 79 -15.06 -10.61 2.63
C PRO A 79 -15.74 -9.56 1.73
N ASP A 80 -16.45 -8.60 2.31
CA ASP A 80 -17.20 -7.57 1.59
C ASP A 80 -16.45 -6.22 1.56
N TYR A 81 -15.11 -6.23 1.66
CA TYR A 81 -14.31 -5.01 1.61
C TYR A 81 -14.48 -4.28 0.28
N LEU A 82 -14.37 -2.96 0.31
CA LEU A 82 -14.51 -2.10 -0.86
C LEU A 82 -13.21 -1.34 -1.15
N VAL A 83 -12.93 -1.16 -2.43
CA VAL A 83 -11.81 -0.31 -2.87
C VAL A 83 -12.27 1.14 -2.87
N HIS A 84 -11.66 1.96 -2.02
CA HIS A 84 -11.98 3.39 -1.93
C HIS A 84 -11.65 4.11 -3.25
N PRO A 85 -12.46 5.09 -3.69
CA PRO A 85 -12.19 5.84 -4.92
C PRO A 85 -10.93 6.71 -4.84
N HIS A 86 -10.49 7.11 -3.66
CA HIS A 86 -9.25 7.85 -3.47
C HIS A 86 -8.04 6.93 -3.68
N ARG A 87 -7.26 7.23 -4.70
CA ARG A 87 -6.07 6.45 -5.12
C ARG A 87 -5.00 7.40 -5.60
N HIS A 88 -3.76 7.03 -5.34
CA HIS A 88 -2.61 7.79 -5.81
C HIS A 88 -1.64 6.90 -6.58
N CYS A 89 -1.03 7.48 -7.61
CA CYS A 89 0.14 6.92 -8.24
C CYS A 89 1.32 7.84 -7.88
N HIS A 90 2.20 7.39 -7.00
CA HIS A 90 3.42 8.11 -6.66
C HIS A 90 4.43 7.93 -7.79
N HIS A 91 4.87 9.03 -8.38
CA HIS A 91 5.87 9.05 -9.44
C HIS A 91 6.99 10.01 -9.03
N ASN A 92 8.00 9.44 -8.39
CA ASN A 92 9.16 10.20 -7.93
C ASN A 92 10.16 10.29 -9.08
N THR A 93 10.57 11.52 -9.41
CA THR A 93 11.63 11.79 -10.37
C THR A 93 12.90 12.23 -9.65
N GLN A 94 14.06 12.06 -10.30
CA GLN A 94 15.32 12.48 -9.73
C GLN A 94 15.28 13.96 -9.32
N GLY A 95 15.58 14.25 -8.05
CA GLY A 95 15.56 15.61 -7.51
C GLY A 95 14.19 16.13 -7.11
N SER A 96 13.11 15.32 -7.19
CA SER A 96 11.83 15.68 -6.59
C SER A 96 11.95 15.67 -5.06
N GLY A 97 11.29 16.64 -4.40
CA GLY A 97 11.16 16.61 -2.93
C GLY A 97 10.30 15.46 -2.47
N GLY A 98 10.62 14.87 -1.30
CA GLY A 98 9.77 13.91 -0.62
C GLY A 98 8.58 14.59 0.07
N GLN A 99 7.59 13.80 0.45
CA GLN A 99 6.54 14.24 1.37
C GLN A 99 7.05 14.17 2.82
N ASN A 100 6.57 15.07 3.66
CA ASN A 100 6.78 14.95 5.10
C ASN A 100 6.00 13.74 5.63
N MET A 101 6.54 13.12 6.70
CA MET A 101 5.82 12.06 7.41
C MET A 101 4.48 12.61 7.93
N HIS A 102 3.40 11.91 7.64
CA HIS A 102 2.03 12.27 8.02
C HIS A 102 1.19 11.02 8.20
N GLN A 103 0.05 11.16 8.84
CA GLN A 103 -0.94 10.12 9.02
C GLN A 103 -2.14 10.38 8.11
N ASP A 104 -2.59 9.35 7.41
CA ASP A 104 -3.72 9.41 6.46
C ASP A 104 -5.09 9.12 7.13
N SER A 105 -5.22 9.30 8.42
CA SER A 105 -6.43 8.94 9.16
C SER A 105 -7.65 9.77 8.73
N TYR A 106 -8.80 9.10 8.61
CA TYR A 106 -10.11 9.75 8.42
C TYR A 106 -10.84 10.04 9.75
N GLU A 107 -10.30 9.58 10.86
CA GLU A 107 -10.94 9.65 12.18
C GLU A 107 -10.08 10.43 13.18
N ASP A 108 -9.20 11.30 12.70
CA ASP A 108 -8.20 12.04 13.47
C ASP A 108 -8.82 12.96 14.54
N ASP A 109 -9.93 13.61 14.24
CA ASP A 109 -10.61 14.54 15.13
C ASP A 109 -11.24 13.86 16.36
N GLN A 110 -11.52 12.57 16.28
CA GLN A 110 -12.12 11.81 17.38
C GLN A 110 -11.11 11.04 18.22
N ASN A 111 -9.90 10.89 17.74
CA ASN A 111 -8.83 10.16 18.40
C ASN A 111 -9.24 8.75 18.86
N VAL A 112 -10.06 8.08 18.05
CA VAL A 112 -10.61 6.76 18.33
C VAL A 112 -9.71 5.67 17.78
N ARG A 113 -9.28 4.76 18.64
CA ARG A 113 -8.47 3.59 18.26
C ARG A 113 -9.34 2.34 18.27
N HIS A 114 -9.55 1.77 17.09
CA HIS A 114 -10.36 0.57 16.93
C HIS A 114 -9.49 -0.67 17.05
N HIS A 115 -9.98 -1.68 17.76
CA HIS A 115 -9.36 -3.00 17.84
C HIS A 115 -9.48 -3.79 16.52
N ARG A 116 -10.32 -3.34 15.60
CA ARG A 116 -10.47 -3.91 14.26
C ARG A 116 -10.01 -2.90 13.22
N THR A 117 -9.23 -3.37 12.27
CA THR A 117 -8.84 -2.58 11.11
C THR A 117 -10.07 -2.24 10.27
N ARG A 118 -10.28 -0.96 9.99
CA ARG A 118 -11.36 -0.46 9.13
C ARG A 118 -10.84 -0.05 7.77
N TRP A 119 -9.62 0.46 7.73
CA TRP A 119 -9.00 1.01 6.54
C TRP A 119 -7.57 0.48 6.41
N THR A 120 -7.21 0.13 5.20
CA THR A 120 -5.82 -0.21 4.85
C THR A 120 -5.46 0.48 3.55
N MET A 121 -4.17 0.77 3.38
CA MET A 121 -3.58 1.14 2.10
C MET A 121 -2.83 -0.05 1.53
N ALA A 122 -2.88 -0.23 0.21
CA ALA A 122 -2.10 -1.23 -0.50
C ALA A 122 -1.12 -0.51 -1.43
N PHE A 123 0.16 -0.51 -1.07
CA PHE A 123 1.25 0.01 -1.90
C PHE A 123 1.74 -1.08 -2.83
N TYR A 124 1.52 -0.93 -4.11
CA TYR A 124 1.97 -1.86 -5.14
C TYR A 124 3.13 -1.28 -5.94
N TYR A 125 4.17 -2.08 -6.16
CA TYR A 125 5.32 -1.71 -6.97
C TYR A 125 5.31 -2.46 -8.31
N PRO A 126 5.11 -1.75 -9.45
CA PRO A 126 5.20 -2.36 -10.78
C PRO A 126 6.64 -2.55 -11.26
N GLN A 127 7.63 -2.05 -10.53
CA GLN A 127 9.07 -2.16 -10.77
C GLN A 127 9.80 -2.44 -9.45
N ASP A 128 11.08 -2.79 -9.56
CA ASP A 128 11.95 -2.85 -8.39
C ASP A 128 12.11 -1.45 -7.79
N VAL A 129 12.01 -1.35 -6.48
CA VAL A 129 12.16 -0.11 -5.73
C VAL A 129 13.26 -0.30 -4.69
N ALA A 130 14.39 0.36 -4.90
CA ALA A 130 15.54 0.39 -4.02
C ALA A 130 15.52 1.66 -3.15
N LEU A 131 16.36 1.68 -2.12
CA LEU A 131 16.41 2.77 -1.16
C LEU A 131 16.75 4.13 -1.80
N ASP A 132 17.64 4.14 -2.78
CA ASP A 132 18.09 5.33 -3.51
C ASP A 132 17.02 5.88 -4.48
N MET A 133 15.93 5.16 -4.68
CA MET A 133 14.78 5.61 -5.47
C MET A 133 13.77 6.44 -4.68
N GLY A 134 13.99 6.66 -3.38
CA GLY A 134 13.08 7.42 -2.53
C GLY A 134 11.74 6.71 -2.29
N PRO A 135 11.74 5.47 -1.77
CA PRO A 135 10.51 4.75 -1.47
C PRO A 135 9.67 5.47 -0.41
N THR A 136 8.38 5.15 -0.37
CA THR A 136 7.54 5.49 0.79
C THR A 136 8.16 4.88 2.04
N ALA A 137 8.25 5.65 3.13
CA ALA A 137 8.64 5.16 4.44
C ALA A 137 7.46 5.16 5.39
N ILE A 138 7.44 4.22 6.32
CA ILE A 138 6.44 4.12 7.39
C ILE A 138 7.12 4.11 8.75
N LEU A 139 6.36 4.38 9.81
CA LEU A 139 6.79 4.27 11.21
C LEU A 139 6.14 3.03 11.84
N PRO A 140 6.75 1.84 11.80
CA PRO A 140 6.12 0.61 12.27
C PRO A 140 5.59 0.72 13.70
N ALA A 141 4.39 0.20 13.94
CA ALA A 141 3.68 0.24 15.22
C ALA A 141 3.30 1.65 15.70
N SER A 142 3.23 2.64 14.80
CA SER A 142 2.80 4.01 15.17
C SER A 142 1.29 4.21 15.15
N GLN A 143 0.52 3.29 14.57
CA GLN A 143 -0.94 3.39 14.41
C GLN A 143 -1.73 3.55 15.72
N TYR A 144 -1.10 3.28 16.86
CA TYR A 144 -1.74 3.42 18.17
C TYR A 144 -1.30 4.67 18.93
N TYR A 145 -0.40 5.49 18.38
CA TYR A 145 0.03 6.71 19.03
C TYR A 145 -0.96 7.84 18.81
N HIS A 146 -1.20 8.62 19.87
CA HIS A 146 -2.09 9.76 19.83
C HIS A 146 -1.40 11.05 19.36
N SER A 147 -0.08 11.08 19.36
CA SER A 147 0.68 12.26 18.97
C SER A 147 1.76 11.91 17.94
N ALA A 148 1.95 12.81 16.99
CA ALA A 148 3.03 12.72 16.01
C ALA A 148 4.41 12.70 16.69
N GLU A 149 4.59 13.38 17.84
CA GLU A 149 5.84 13.38 18.58
C GLU A 149 6.22 11.97 19.07
N GLN A 150 5.24 11.20 19.56
CA GLN A 150 5.48 9.82 20.00
C GLN A 150 5.73 8.89 18.81
N ALA A 151 5.00 9.08 17.72
CA ALA A 151 5.19 8.31 16.49
C ALA A 151 6.59 8.53 15.90
N HIS A 152 7.07 9.78 15.86
CA HIS A 152 8.39 10.15 15.33
C HIS A 152 9.57 9.63 16.17
N GLN A 153 9.35 9.04 17.33
CA GLN A 153 10.38 8.30 18.07
C GLN A 153 10.64 6.90 17.50
N ARG A 154 9.81 6.44 16.56
CA ARG A 154 10.00 5.16 15.88
C ARG A 154 11.00 5.33 14.74
N GLU A 155 11.76 4.27 14.48
CA GLU A 155 12.65 4.21 13.32
C GLU A 155 11.82 4.10 12.03
N GLU A 156 12.18 4.91 11.03
CA GLU A 156 11.57 4.86 9.71
C GLU A 156 11.94 3.57 8.99
N LEU A 157 10.94 2.91 8.41
CA LEU A 157 11.12 1.74 7.56
C LEU A 157 10.78 2.11 6.11
N PRO A 158 11.77 2.25 5.22
CA PRO A 158 11.53 2.43 3.81
C PRO A 158 10.95 1.15 3.19
N LEU A 159 9.86 1.29 2.46
CA LEU A 159 9.19 0.18 1.80
C LEU A 159 9.89 -0.15 0.48
N CYS A 160 11.01 -0.84 0.54
CA CYS A 160 11.71 -1.35 -0.63
C CYS A 160 11.14 -2.70 -1.07
N GLY A 161 11.27 -3.03 -2.36
CA GLY A 161 10.79 -4.32 -2.86
C GLY A 161 11.03 -4.49 -4.35
N ARG A 162 10.92 -5.73 -4.81
CA ARG A 162 10.94 -6.05 -6.24
C ARG A 162 9.58 -5.81 -6.88
N ALA A 163 9.54 -5.78 -8.21
CA ALA A 163 8.29 -5.75 -8.97
C ALA A 163 7.33 -6.85 -8.49
N GLY A 164 6.05 -6.51 -8.32
CA GLY A 164 5.05 -7.41 -7.77
C GLY A 164 4.89 -7.38 -6.25
N THR A 165 5.71 -6.61 -5.55
CA THR A 165 5.52 -6.38 -4.11
C THR A 165 4.26 -5.56 -3.87
N VAL A 166 3.45 -6.01 -2.90
CA VAL A 166 2.31 -5.28 -2.33
C VAL A 166 2.53 -5.19 -0.82
N THR A 167 2.66 -3.98 -0.31
CA THR A 167 2.68 -3.76 1.15
C THR A 167 1.33 -3.21 1.59
N ILE A 168 0.63 -3.97 2.43
CA ILE A 168 -0.64 -3.57 3.04
C ILE A 168 -0.30 -2.89 4.37
N VAL A 169 -0.76 -1.66 4.53
CA VAL A 169 -0.42 -0.79 5.66
C VAL A 169 -1.70 -0.35 6.35
N HIS A 170 -1.69 -0.32 7.68
CA HIS A 170 -2.78 0.27 8.46
C HIS A 170 -2.93 1.76 8.10
N TYR A 171 -4.16 2.23 7.96
CA TYR A 171 -4.40 3.58 7.46
C TYR A 171 -3.91 4.68 8.41
N ASP A 172 -3.80 4.37 9.70
CA ASP A 172 -3.32 5.28 10.75
C ASP A 172 -1.81 5.13 11.05
N LEU A 173 -1.06 4.44 10.19
CA LEU A 173 0.37 4.21 10.38
C LEU A 173 1.20 5.38 9.89
#